data_e3faa8ffa4a2a6977263e005a8142e87
#
_entry.id   e3faa8ffa4a2a6977263e005a8142e87
#
_cell.length_a   1.000
_cell.length_b   1.000
_cell.length_c   1.000
_cell.angle_alpha   90.00
_cell.angle_beta   90.00
_cell.angle_gamma   90.00
#
_symmetry.space_group_name_H-M   'P 1'
#
loop_
_entity.id
_entity.type
_entity.pdbx_description
1 polymer ?
#
loop_
_entity_poly.entity_id
_entity_poly.type
_entity_poly.pdbx_seq_one_letter_code
_entity_poly.pdbx_strand_id
1 'polypeptide(L)'
;GHSLGGATLVRTELENPGMFRRMWLFEPVMVPEEYERPDGDHPLVIAARRRRNEFPSLDSFVERLRSKPPFSQCEEAAVWGYATLGTQETASGVSLTCSGEVEAQIFSSGTATDFTELKSITAPTVVARGEVLGTGNEMPPAMAEPIAAHLGSGTLFPMDGLTHFGPMEAGARVGDAIIAHLLD
;
A
#
# COMPACT_ATOMS: atom_id res chain seq x y z
N GLY A 1 7.36 -4.79 -1.02
CA GLY A 1 5.96 -4.66 -0.60
C GLY A 1 5.44 -3.24 -0.72
N HIS A 2 4.15 -3.07 -0.93
CA HIS A 2 3.48 -1.78 -1.01
C HIS A 2 2.34 -1.71 0.00
N SER A 3 2.19 -0.57 0.68
CA SER A 3 1.06 -0.33 1.59
C SER A 3 0.92 -1.43 2.65
N LEU A 4 -0.27 -2.05 2.80
CA LEU A 4 -0.51 -3.19 3.69
C LEU A 4 0.43 -4.37 3.39
N GLY A 5 0.75 -4.63 2.10
CA GLY A 5 1.72 -5.64 1.72
C GLY A 5 3.13 -5.36 2.26
N GLY A 6 3.51 -4.09 2.36
CA GLY A 6 4.75 -3.67 3.03
C GLY A 6 4.74 -3.94 4.53
N ALA A 7 3.64 -3.58 5.21
CA ALA A 7 3.46 -3.88 6.64
C ALA A 7 3.48 -5.40 6.92
N THR A 8 2.87 -6.18 6.03
CA THR A 8 2.88 -7.66 6.12
C THR A 8 4.29 -8.22 6.06
N LEU A 9 5.16 -7.72 5.15
CA LEU A 9 6.55 -8.18 5.06
C LEU A 9 7.33 -7.85 6.34
N VAL A 10 7.17 -6.64 6.89
CA VAL A 10 7.80 -6.26 8.16
C VAL A 10 7.35 -7.19 9.29
N ARG A 11 6.04 -7.43 9.41
CA ARG A 11 5.50 -8.35 10.42
C ARG A 11 6.03 -9.77 10.25
N THR A 12 6.12 -10.24 9.01
CA THR A 12 6.66 -11.57 8.71
C THR A 12 8.12 -11.69 9.15
N GLU A 13 8.96 -10.67 8.90
CA GLU A 13 10.36 -10.68 9.32
C GLU A 13 10.51 -10.59 10.84
N LEU A 14 9.65 -9.83 11.54
CA LEU A 14 9.61 -9.81 13.01
C LEU A 14 9.27 -11.17 13.61
N GLU A 15 8.29 -11.87 13.03
CA GLU A 15 7.86 -13.19 13.49
C GLU A 15 8.81 -14.32 13.04
N ASN A 16 9.55 -14.13 11.95
CA ASN A 16 10.47 -15.09 11.35
C ASN A 16 11.80 -14.41 10.97
N PRO A 17 12.64 -14.05 11.95
CA PRO A 17 13.87 -13.30 11.70
C PRO A 17 14.81 -14.01 10.71
N GLY A 18 15.29 -13.25 9.71
CA GLY A 18 16.16 -13.74 8.66
C GLY A 18 15.43 -14.39 7.48
N MET A 19 14.10 -14.29 7.39
CA MET A 19 13.34 -14.78 6.25
C MET A 19 13.70 -14.01 4.97
N PHE A 20 13.92 -12.70 5.07
CA PHE A 20 14.27 -11.87 3.93
C PHE A 20 15.75 -11.48 3.96
N ARG A 21 16.44 -11.67 2.84
CA ARG A 21 17.82 -11.21 2.68
C ARG A 21 17.89 -9.67 2.52
N ARG A 22 16.88 -9.07 1.88
CA ARG A 22 16.71 -7.62 1.66
C ARG A 22 15.22 -7.31 1.52
N MET A 23 14.79 -6.11 1.87
CA MET A 23 13.42 -5.66 1.67
C MET A 23 13.37 -4.31 0.97
N TRP A 24 12.38 -4.15 0.10
CA TRP A 24 12.03 -2.87 -0.48
C TRP A 24 10.54 -2.60 -0.25
N LEU A 25 10.24 -1.53 0.48
CA LEU A 25 8.91 -1.21 0.96
C LEU A 25 8.49 0.16 0.40
N PHE A 26 7.35 0.22 -0.27
CA PHE A 26 6.78 1.51 -0.70
C PHE A 26 5.62 1.85 0.24
N GLU A 27 5.81 2.88 1.05
CA GLU A 27 4.82 3.39 2.01
C GLU A 27 4.11 2.29 2.79
N PRO A 28 4.83 1.46 3.56
CA PRO A 28 4.21 0.44 4.38
C PRO A 28 3.26 1.09 5.39
N VAL A 29 2.01 0.61 5.41
CA VAL A 29 0.98 1.16 6.31
C VAL A 29 1.17 0.57 7.70
N MET A 30 1.96 1.25 8.52
CA MET A 30 2.25 0.92 9.91
C MET A 30 2.11 2.18 10.74
N VAL A 31 1.49 2.05 11.91
CA VAL A 31 1.36 3.15 12.86
C VAL A 31 1.92 2.71 14.22
N PRO A 32 2.59 3.61 14.96
CA PRO A 32 3.02 3.29 16.32
C PRO A 32 1.84 2.85 17.19
N GLU A 33 2.07 1.94 18.15
CA GLU A 33 1.02 1.46 19.06
C GLU A 33 0.36 2.59 19.86
N GLU A 34 1.15 3.61 20.21
CA GLU A 34 0.68 4.79 20.92
C GLU A 34 -0.15 5.74 20.05
N TYR A 35 -0.30 5.46 18.76
CA TYR A 35 -1.12 6.29 17.89
C TYR A 35 -2.60 6.15 18.26
N GLU A 36 -3.15 7.20 18.83
CA GLU A 36 -4.57 7.27 19.15
C GLU A 36 -5.40 7.36 17.87
N ARG A 37 -6.23 6.35 17.65
CA ARG A 37 -7.18 6.40 16.53
C ARG A 37 -8.31 7.34 16.88
N PRO A 38 -8.74 8.21 15.94
CA PRO A 38 -9.95 8.98 16.11
C PRO A 38 -11.15 8.07 16.41
N ASP A 39 -12.06 8.56 17.25
CA ASP A 39 -13.32 7.86 17.53
C ASP A 39 -14.14 7.65 16.26
N GLY A 40 -14.78 6.47 16.17
CA GLY A 40 -15.66 6.11 15.08
C GLY A 40 -14.98 5.31 13.96
N ASP A 41 -15.77 4.96 12.94
CA ASP A 41 -15.27 4.22 11.79
C ASP A 41 -14.30 5.08 10.94
N HIS A 42 -13.13 4.54 10.66
CA HIS A 42 -12.16 5.19 9.78
C HIS A 42 -12.80 5.50 8.40
N PRO A 43 -12.53 6.65 7.77
CA PRO A 43 -13.10 7.01 6.46
C PRO A 43 -12.95 5.94 5.38
N LEU A 44 -11.84 5.19 5.37
CA LEU A 44 -11.62 4.08 4.44
C LEU A 44 -12.59 2.91 4.70
N VAL A 45 -12.93 2.62 5.96
CA VAL A 45 -13.92 1.59 6.32
C VAL A 45 -15.29 1.95 5.76
N ILE A 46 -15.71 3.21 5.96
CA ILE A 46 -16.97 3.71 5.44
C ILE A 46 -17.00 3.68 3.91
N ALA A 47 -15.91 4.11 3.27
CA ALA A 47 -15.79 4.12 1.82
C ALA A 47 -15.82 2.70 1.24
N ALA A 48 -15.12 1.75 1.87
CA ALA A 48 -15.10 0.35 1.45
C ALA A 48 -16.48 -0.29 1.52
N ARG A 49 -17.23 -0.10 2.62
CA ARG A 49 -18.60 -0.61 2.77
C ARG A 49 -19.57 -0.06 1.72
N ARG A 50 -19.34 1.18 1.24
CA ARG A 50 -20.14 1.83 0.20
C ARG A 50 -19.69 1.50 -1.21
N ARG A 51 -18.60 0.75 -1.36
CA ARG A 51 -18.03 0.43 -2.65
C ARG A 51 -18.99 -0.44 -3.47
N ARG A 52 -19.18 -0.06 -4.74
CA ARG A 52 -19.91 -0.90 -5.68
C ARG A 52 -19.11 -2.17 -5.97
N ASN A 53 -19.73 -3.32 -5.81
CA ASN A 53 -19.07 -4.63 -6.00
C ASN A 53 -19.30 -5.25 -7.38
N GLU A 54 -20.36 -4.86 -8.09
CA GLU A 54 -20.76 -5.46 -9.38
C GLU A 54 -20.77 -4.43 -10.49
N PHE A 55 -20.33 -4.83 -11.67
CA PHE A 55 -20.23 -3.97 -12.86
C PHE A 55 -20.73 -4.75 -14.09
N PRO A 56 -21.38 -4.06 -15.08
CA PRO A 56 -21.92 -4.72 -16.27
C PRO A 56 -20.86 -5.39 -17.15
N SER A 57 -19.60 -4.86 -17.11
CA SER A 57 -18.46 -5.42 -17.83
C SER A 57 -17.15 -4.96 -17.19
N LEU A 58 -16.05 -5.61 -17.56
CA LEU A 58 -14.70 -5.21 -17.17
C LEU A 58 -14.37 -3.78 -17.68
N ASP A 59 -14.76 -3.47 -18.94
CA ASP A 59 -14.56 -2.13 -19.51
C ASP A 59 -15.25 -1.05 -18.68
N SER A 60 -16.51 -1.28 -18.28
CA SER A 60 -17.24 -0.32 -17.45
C SER A 60 -16.60 -0.12 -16.06
N PHE A 61 -15.95 -1.14 -15.53
CA PHE A 61 -15.18 -1.05 -14.29
C PHE A 61 -13.90 -0.23 -14.50
N VAL A 62 -13.15 -0.49 -15.57
CA VAL A 62 -11.95 0.29 -15.94
C VAL A 62 -12.28 1.77 -16.18
N GLU A 63 -13.32 2.07 -16.96
CA GLU A 63 -13.78 3.44 -17.16
C GLU A 63 -14.08 4.15 -15.83
N ARG A 64 -14.77 3.46 -14.92
CA ARG A 64 -15.06 4.00 -13.59
C ARG A 64 -13.79 4.24 -12.77
N LEU A 65 -12.82 3.33 -12.79
CA LEU A 65 -11.55 3.54 -12.11
C LEU A 65 -10.83 4.77 -12.66
N ARG A 66 -10.72 4.89 -13.98
CA ARG A 66 -10.03 5.99 -14.64
C ARG A 66 -10.74 7.34 -14.54
N SER A 67 -12.00 7.37 -14.11
CA SER A 67 -12.79 8.61 -14.03
C SER A 67 -12.34 9.56 -12.90
N LYS A 68 -11.52 9.11 -11.96
CA LYS A 68 -11.09 9.92 -10.80
C LYS A 68 -9.82 9.38 -10.13
N PRO A 69 -9.07 10.24 -9.41
CA PRO A 69 -7.96 9.79 -8.58
C PRO A 69 -8.40 8.72 -7.54
N PRO A 70 -7.46 7.83 -7.16
CA PRO A 70 -6.06 7.78 -7.60
C PRO A 70 -5.85 7.10 -8.97
N PHE A 71 -6.77 6.27 -9.42
CA PHE A 71 -6.59 5.43 -10.62
C PHE A 71 -6.49 6.23 -11.93
N SER A 72 -7.01 7.46 -11.99
CA SER A 72 -6.84 8.33 -13.17
C SER A 72 -5.39 8.77 -13.39
N GLN A 73 -4.52 8.62 -12.39
CA GLN A 73 -3.10 8.96 -12.42
C GLN A 73 -2.21 7.74 -12.67
N CYS A 74 -2.78 6.52 -12.57
CA CYS A 74 -2.05 5.28 -12.78
C CYS A 74 -1.82 4.98 -14.27
N GLU A 75 -0.74 4.25 -14.56
CA GLU A 75 -0.47 3.71 -15.90
C GLU A 75 -1.63 2.81 -16.35
N GLU A 76 -1.98 2.87 -17.63
CA GLU A 76 -3.11 2.12 -18.19
C GLU A 76 -2.98 0.61 -17.93
N ALA A 77 -1.78 0.06 -18.14
CA ALA A 77 -1.51 -1.35 -17.91
C ALA A 77 -1.74 -1.76 -16.44
N ALA A 78 -1.42 -0.88 -15.48
CA ALA A 78 -1.64 -1.13 -14.05
C ALA A 78 -3.13 -1.14 -13.71
N VAL A 79 -3.91 -0.22 -14.29
CA VAL A 79 -5.37 -0.17 -14.08
C VAL A 79 -6.04 -1.41 -14.66
N TRP A 80 -5.66 -1.82 -15.87
CA TRP A 80 -6.18 -3.04 -16.49
C TRP A 80 -5.78 -4.31 -15.70
N GLY A 81 -4.52 -4.39 -15.25
CA GLY A 81 -4.06 -5.49 -14.40
C GLY A 81 -4.87 -5.59 -13.11
N TYR A 82 -5.07 -4.46 -12.42
CA TYR A 82 -5.92 -4.39 -11.23
C TYR A 82 -7.35 -4.84 -11.51
N ALA A 83 -7.96 -4.34 -12.58
CA ALA A 83 -9.34 -4.68 -12.93
C ALA A 83 -9.49 -6.16 -13.29
N THR A 84 -8.60 -6.71 -14.11
CA THR A 84 -8.65 -8.10 -14.58
C THR A 84 -8.43 -9.10 -13.44
N LEU A 85 -7.41 -8.85 -12.59
CA LEU A 85 -7.05 -9.76 -11.49
C LEU A 85 -7.90 -9.55 -10.23
N GLY A 86 -8.49 -8.36 -10.08
CA GLY A 86 -9.32 -7.98 -8.93
C GLY A 86 -10.80 -8.26 -9.12
N THR A 87 -11.22 -8.85 -10.25
CA THR A 87 -12.61 -9.22 -10.53
C THR A 87 -12.75 -10.67 -10.95
N GLN A 88 -13.96 -11.17 -10.86
CA GLN A 88 -14.39 -12.45 -11.39
C GLN A 88 -15.63 -12.27 -12.27
N GLU A 89 -15.78 -13.12 -13.29
CA GLU A 89 -16.95 -13.13 -14.15
C GLU A 89 -18.19 -13.59 -13.39
N THR A 90 -19.34 -13.01 -13.74
CA THR A 90 -20.65 -13.37 -13.24
C THR A 90 -21.64 -13.45 -14.42
N ALA A 91 -22.84 -13.98 -14.19
CA ALA A 91 -23.87 -14.03 -15.22
C ALA A 91 -24.32 -12.65 -15.74
N SER A 92 -24.06 -11.57 -14.98
CA SER A 92 -24.49 -10.20 -15.28
C SER A 92 -23.33 -9.23 -15.56
N GLY A 93 -22.09 -9.73 -15.66
CA GLY A 93 -20.90 -8.91 -15.87
C GLY A 93 -19.72 -9.36 -15.03
N VAL A 94 -19.14 -8.49 -14.19
CA VAL A 94 -18.02 -8.80 -13.31
C VAL A 94 -18.30 -8.33 -11.88
N SER A 95 -17.78 -9.07 -10.88
CA SER A 95 -17.81 -8.69 -9.47
C SER A 95 -16.41 -8.61 -8.89
N LEU A 96 -16.20 -7.74 -7.88
CA LEU A 96 -14.94 -7.69 -7.16
C LEU A 96 -14.68 -9.01 -6.43
N THR A 97 -13.45 -9.53 -6.53
CA THR A 97 -13.01 -10.71 -5.76
C THR A 97 -12.86 -10.39 -4.28
N CYS A 98 -12.40 -9.17 -3.95
CA CYS A 98 -12.44 -8.63 -2.60
C CYS A 98 -13.64 -7.70 -2.47
N SER A 99 -14.68 -8.16 -1.78
CA SER A 99 -15.88 -7.35 -1.57
C SER A 99 -15.59 -6.14 -0.68
N GLY A 100 -16.40 -5.08 -0.81
CA GLY A 100 -16.25 -3.88 0.03
C GLY A 100 -16.36 -4.18 1.54
N GLU A 101 -17.11 -5.20 1.95
CA GLU A 101 -17.18 -5.61 3.36
C GLU A 101 -15.87 -6.27 3.83
N VAL A 102 -15.26 -7.14 3.03
CA VAL A 102 -13.95 -7.75 3.34
C VAL A 102 -12.88 -6.66 3.40
N GLU A 103 -12.86 -5.73 2.45
CA GLU A 103 -11.95 -4.60 2.44
C GLU A 103 -12.12 -3.72 3.71
N ALA A 104 -13.37 -3.47 4.12
CA ALA A 104 -13.67 -2.73 5.34
C ALA A 104 -13.17 -3.43 6.61
N GLN A 105 -13.29 -4.76 6.69
CA GLN A 105 -12.73 -5.55 7.79
C GLN A 105 -11.21 -5.45 7.84
N ILE A 106 -10.53 -5.49 6.70
CA ILE A 106 -9.08 -5.28 6.61
C ILE A 106 -8.70 -3.90 7.16
N PHE A 107 -9.38 -2.83 6.72
CA PHE A 107 -9.11 -1.49 7.23
C PHE A 107 -9.42 -1.32 8.73
N SER A 108 -10.36 -2.09 9.26
CA SER A 108 -10.71 -2.08 10.69
C SER A 108 -9.71 -2.83 11.55
N SER A 109 -9.00 -3.84 11.01
CA SER A 109 -8.10 -4.70 11.80
C SER A 109 -6.87 -3.95 12.34
N GLY A 110 -6.48 -2.87 11.67
CA GLY A 110 -5.38 -2.01 12.08
C GLY A 110 -3.99 -2.58 11.80
N THR A 111 -3.04 -1.69 11.86
CA THR A 111 -1.62 -1.97 11.61
C THR A 111 -0.73 -1.36 12.71
N ALA A 112 -1.27 -1.31 13.96
CA ALA A 112 -0.50 -0.87 15.12
C ALA A 112 0.71 -1.79 15.32
N THR A 113 1.87 -1.19 15.54
CA THR A 113 3.15 -1.89 15.64
C THR A 113 4.00 -1.22 16.71
N ASP A 114 4.62 -1.99 17.57
CA ASP A 114 5.68 -1.46 18.44
C ASP A 114 6.91 -1.15 17.59
N PHE A 115 7.16 0.14 17.35
CA PHE A 115 8.31 0.58 16.55
C PHE A 115 9.65 0.25 17.23
N THR A 116 9.67 0.01 18.53
CA THR A 116 10.90 -0.43 19.22
C THR A 116 11.37 -1.81 18.79
N GLU A 117 10.47 -2.68 18.31
CA GLU A 117 10.80 -3.99 17.78
C GLU A 117 11.48 -3.92 16.40
N LEU A 118 11.23 -2.86 15.61
CA LEU A 118 11.77 -2.71 14.25
C LEU A 118 13.29 -2.74 14.20
N LYS A 119 13.98 -2.32 15.29
CA LYS A 119 15.44 -2.36 15.37
C LYS A 119 16.01 -3.77 15.27
N SER A 120 15.21 -4.81 15.56
CA SER A 120 15.61 -6.21 15.43
C SER A 120 15.72 -6.69 13.99
N ILE A 121 15.10 -5.97 13.06
CA ILE A 121 15.18 -6.24 11.62
C ILE A 121 16.51 -5.73 11.09
N THR A 122 17.44 -6.65 10.88
CA THR A 122 18.80 -6.33 10.38
C THR A 122 18.94 -6.50 8.86
N ALA A 123 17.95 -7.07 8.19
CA ALA A 123 17.93 -7.14 6.73
C ALA A 123 17.97 -5.73 6.14
N PRO A 124 18.90 -5.42 5.21
CA PRO A 124 18.93 -4.14 4.52
C PRO A 124 17.57 -3.82 3.92
N THR A 125 16.96 -2.73 4.37
CA THR A 125 15.58 -2.38 4.02
C THR A 125 15.50 -0.95 3.50
N VAL A 126 15.03 -0.79 2.27
CA VAL A 126 14.64 0.52 1.74
C VAL A 126 13.16 0.76 2.06
N VAL A 127 12.88 1.92 2.64
CA VAL A 127 11.52 2.43 2.80
C VAL A 127 11.35 3.61 1.84
N ALA A 128 10.68 3.35 0.74
CA ALA A 128 10.39 4.35 -0.27
C ALA A 128 9.06 5.06 0.03
N ARG A 129 8.96 6.31 -0.35
CA ARG A 129 7.73 7.11 -0.27
C ARG A 129 7.56 8.01 -1.49
N GLY A 130 6.32 8.32 -1.80
CA GLY A 130 5.98 9.40 -2.71
C GLY A 130 6.17 10.78 -2.09
N GLU A 131 5.53 11.77 -2.66
CA GLU A 131 5.63 13.16 -2.23
C GLU A 131 4.85 13.40 -0.92
N VAL A 132 5.47 14.17 0.00
CA VAL A 132 4.82 14.66 1.22
C VAL A 132 4.38 16.10 0.96
N LEU A 133 3.08 16.33 0.83
CA LEU A 133 2.52 17.62 0.41
C LEU A 133 2.39 18.66 1.54
N GLY A 134 2.64 18.30 2.79
CA GLY A 134 2.58 19.22 3.94
C GLY A 134 1.15 19.64 4.34
N THR A 135 0.14 18.88 3.93
CA THR A 135 -1.28 19.20 4.22
C THR A 135 -1.75 18.72 5.60
N GLY A 136 -0.90 17.98 6.33
CA GLY A 136 -1.17 17.52 7.70
C GLY A 136 -1.99 16.23 7.81
N ASN A 137 -2.38 15.61 6.70
CA ASN A 137 -3.12 14.35 6.69
C ASN A 137 -2.54 13.37 5.66
N GLU A 138 -1.24 13.14 5.74
CA GLU A 138 -0.44 12.47 4.70
C GLU A 138 0.05 11.08 5.11
N MET A 139 -0.75 10.38 5.89
CA MET A 139 -0.57 8.94 6.04
C MET A 139 -0.88 8.25 4.69
N PRO A 140 -0.05 7.35 4.13
CA PRO A 140 1.14 6.71 4.72
C PRO A 140 2.50 7.38 4.43
N PRO A 141 2.69 8.35 3.50
CA PRO A 141 4.03 8.86 3.18
C PRO A 141 4.76 9.45 4.39
N ALA A 142 4.05 10.10 5.33
CA ALA A 142 4.63 10.65 6.54
C ALA A 142 5.22 9.59 7.49
N MET A 143 4.78 8.33 7.40
CA MET A 143 5.30 7.24 8.23
C MET A 143 6.58 6.61 7.68
N ALA A 144 6.95 6.86 6.43
CA ALA A 144 8.11 6.23 5.82
C ALA A 144 9.42 6.58 6.54
N GLU A 145 9.61 7.85 6.90
CA GLU A 145 10.82 8.29 7.61
C GLU A 145 10.92 7.70 9.03
N PRO A 146 9.89 7.77 9.90
CA PRO A 146 9.92 7.10 11.19
C PRO A 146 10.17 5.59 11.08
N ILE A 147 9.54 4.91 10.13
CA ILE A 147 9.75 3.47 9.94
C ILE A 147 11.21 3.19 9.55
N ALA A 148 11.75 3.91 8.57
CA ALA A 148 13.15 3.75 8.15
C ALA A 148 14.13 4.01 9.30
N ALA A 149 13.88 5.00 10.14
CA ALA A 149 14.73 5.38 11.27
C ALA A 149 14.72 4.33 12.40
N HIS A 150 13.63 3.58 12.57
CA HIS A 150 13.54 2.55 13.62
C HIS A 150 14.04 1.16 13.17
N LEU A 151 14.14 0.90 11.87
CA LEU A 151 14.72 -0.34 11.35
C LEU A 151 16.21 -0.44 11.67
N GLY A 152 16.69 -1.63 12.03
CA GLY A 152 18.11 -1.86 12.35
C GLY A 152 19.05 -1.59 11.15
N SER A 153 18.54 -1.66 9.92
CA SER A 153 19.26 -1.38 8.68
C SER A 153 18.33 -0.73 7.64
N GLY A 154 17.64 0.33 8.06
CA GLY A 154 16.67 1.05 7.23
C GLY A 154 17.29 2.23 6.47
N THR A 155 16.81 2.47 5.26
CA THR A 155 17.16 3.64 4.43
C THR A 155 15.90 4.24 3.84
N LEU A 156 15.71 5.56 4.04
CA LEU A 156 14.61 6.30 3.40
C LEU A 156 14.95 6.59 1.92
N PHE A 157 13.99 6.36 1.03
CA PHE A 157 14.13 6.62 -0.40
C PHE A 157 12.95 7.45 -0.93
N PRO A 158 13.09 8.79 -1.01
CA PRO A 158 12.05 9.65 -1.59
C PRO A 158 11.91 9.44 -3.10
N MET A 159 10.67 9.35 -3.56
CA MET A 159 10.30 9.28 -4.98
C MET A 159 9.34 10.43 -5.31
N ASP A 160 9.88 11.66 -5.28
CA ASP A 160 9.12 12.89 -5.48
C ASP A 160 8.30 12.85 -6.78
N GLY A 161 7.12 13.47 -6.74
CA GLY A 161 6.15 13.49 -7.81
C GLY A 161 5.26 12.23 -7.89
N LEU A 162 5.48 11.21 -7.05
CA LEU A 162 4.59 10.05 -6.93
C LEU A 162 3.66 10.20 -5.73
N THR A 163 2.50 9.57 -5.80
CA THR A 163 1.58 9.44 -4.68
C THR A 163 1.73 8.09 -3.99
N HIS A 164 0.83 7.77 -3.05
CA HIS A 164 0.73 6.42 -2.47
C HIS A 164 0.57 5.31 -3.53
N PHE A 165 0.09 5.65 -4.70
CA PHE A 165 -0.05 4.74 -5.84
C PHE A 165 1.17 4.72 -6.77
N GLY A 166 2.31 5.27 -6.34
CA GLY A 166 3.55 5.36 -7.11
C GLY A 166 3.95 4.11 -7.87
N PRO A 167 3.87 2.88 -7.31
CA PRO A 167 4.13 1.65 -8.05
C PRO A 167 3.21 1.41 -9.25
N MET A 168 2.01 2.01 -9.25
CA MET A 168 1.05 1.96 -10.36
C MET A 168 1.12 3.19 -11.27
N GLU A 169 1.69 4.29 -10.80
CA GLU A 169 1.84 5.56 -11.53
C GLU A 169 3.10 5.58 -12.40
N ALA A 170 4.17 4.92 -11.95
CA ALA A 170 5.47 4.90 -12.60
C ALA A 170 6.16 3.55 -12.38
N GLY A 171 5.57 2.49 -12.89
CA GLY A 171 5.99 1.10 -12.67
C GLY A 171 7.45 0.84 -13.06
N ALA A 172 7.92 1.37 -14.19
CA ALA A 172 9.31 1.24 -14.62
C ALA A 172 10.27 1.92 -13.64
N ARG A 173 10.02 3.19 -13.25
CA ARG A 173 10.86 3.94 -12.31
C ARG A 173 10.97 3.26 -10.95
N VAL A 174 9.84 2.75 -10.43
CA VAL A 174 9.82 2.02 -9.15
C VAL A 174 10.50 0.67 -9.30
N GLY A 175 10.26 -0.04 -10.41
CA GLY A 175 10.90 -1.31 -10.72
C GLY A 175 12.42 -1.22 -10.78
N ASP A 176 12.97 -0.22 -11.46
CA ASP A 176 14.42 0.02 -11.55
C ASP A 176 15.04 0.26 -10.16
N ALA A 177 14.37 1.05 -9.31
CA ALA A 177 14.82 1.29 -7.93
C ALA A 177 14.80 0.01 -7.07
N ILE A 178 13.77 -0.84 -7.24
CA ILE A 178 13.70 -2.15 -6.56
C ILE A 178 14.85 -3.05 -7.01
N ILE A 179 15.08 -3.16 -8.32
CA ILE A 179 16.13 -4.00 -8.90
C ILE A 179 17.50 -3.56 -8.40
N ALA A 180 17.79 -2.25 -8.44
CA ALA A 180 19.04 -1.70 -7.93
C ALA A 180 19.30 -2.13 -6.48
N HIS A 181 18.29 -2.04 -5.60
CA HIS A 181 18.44 -2.42 -4.19
C HIS A 181 18.55 -3.93 -3.96
N LEU A 182 17.81 -4.74 -4.71
CA LEU A 182 17.75 -6.18 -4.47
C LEU A 182 18.95 -6.94 -5.07
N LEU A 183 19.64 -6.37 -6.07
CA LEU A 183 20.78 -7.00 -6.76
C LEU A 183 22.14 -6.55 -6.22
N ASP A 184 22.22 -5.46 -5.45
CA ASP A 184 23.43 -5.03 -4.74
C ASP A 184 23.74 -5.95 -3.53
#